data_1fb953c8795c79e17dadfca4d404b0d7
#
_entry.id   1fb953c8795c79e17dadfca4d404b0d7
#
_cell.length_a   1.000
_cell.length_b   1.000
_cell.length_c   1.000
_cell.angle_alpha   90.00
_cell.angle_beta   90.00
_cell.angle_gamma   90.00
#
_symmetry.space_group_name_H-M   'P 1'
#
loop_
_entity.id
_entity.type
_entity.pdbx_description
1 polymer ?
#
loop_
_entity_poly.entity_id
_entity_poly.type
_entity_poly.pdbx_seq_one_letter_code
_entity_poly.pdbx_strand_id
1 'polypeptide(L)'
;ASCLVGSEMCIRDSLIAKCTATITKHEGKAPTGWMSPWLSNSETTMDLLQEAGYRYVMDWTMDDQPIWIKTRGGKILSMPYPVEANDNRGIVWYRYTSSEFTDMLIDNFDEMLEQTQRDGHPLVCPISLHPFVVGRPYRIRQLRRALEHILKYKDRIWLTRPGDICQHIENLPEGTVPTS
;
A
#
# COMPACT_ATOMS: atom_id res chain seq x y z
N ALA A 1 9.89 22.24 24.56
CA ALA A 1 9.32 21.76 23.32
C ALA A 1 10.37 21.05 22.43
N SER A 2 11.60 21.60 22.28
CA SER A 2 12.64 21.00 21.43
C SER A 2 13.17 19.64 21.94
N CYS A 3 13.16 19.41 23.26
CA CYS A 3 13.56 18.12 23.84
C CYS A 3 12.56 16.99 23.58
N LEU A 4 11.27 17.30 23.50
CA LEU A 4 10.23 16.29 23.24
C LEU A 4 10.25 15.82 21.76
N VAL A 5 10.41 16.73 20.82
CA VAL A 5 10.53 16.42 19.39
C VAL A 5 11.77 15.58 19.10
N GLY A 6 12.92 15.91 19.72
CA GLY A 6 14.14 15.10 19.61
C GLY A 6 14.01 13.71 20.19
N SER A 7 13.30 13.54 21.32
CA SER A 7 13.07 12.23 21.94
C SER A 7 12.10 11.34 21.11
N GLU A 8 11.07 11.92 20.54
CA GLU A 8 10.11 11.18 19.67
C GLU A 8 10.78 10.69 18.38
N MET A 9 11.59 11.53 17.76
CA MET A 9 12.38 11.17 16.57
C MET A 9 13.37 10.04 16.88
N CYS A 10 14.10 10.10 17.99
CA CYS A 10 15.03 9.06 18.42
C CYS A 10 14.34 7.73 18.75
N ILE A 11 13.14 7.77 19.35
CA ILE A 11 12.36 6.57 19.66
C ILE A 11 11.89 5.92 18.35
N ARG A 12 11.38 6.70 17.40
CA ARG A 12 10.89 6.19 16.12
C ARG A 12 12.02 5.61 15.27
N ASP A 13 13.15 6.29 15.18
CA ASP A 13 14.36 5.80 14.51
C ASP A 13 14.81 4.46 15.09
N SER A 14 14.89 4.36 16.42
CA SER A 14 15.22 3.11 17.11
C SER A 14 14.24 1.97 16.82
N LEU A 15 12.94 2.27 16.73
CA LEU A 15 11.91 1.28 16.38
C LEU A 15 12.04 0.81 14.94
N ILE A 16 12.25 1.72 14.00
CA ILE A 16 12.48 1.40 12.58
C ILE A 16 13.72 0.49 12.45
N ALA A 17 14.83 0.87 13.07
CA ALA A 17 16.07 0.10 13.06
C ALA A 17 15.87 -1.31 13.63
N LYS A 18 15.18 -1.42 14.78
CA LYS A 18 14.87 -2.71 15.42
C LYS A 18 13.97 -3.60 14.54
N CYS A 19 12.94 -3.05 13.92
CA CYS A 19 12.07 -3.77 13.00
C CYS A 19 12.87 -4.28 11.80
N THR A 20 13.66 -3.39 11.18
CA THR A 20 14.52 -3.73 10.04
C THR A 20 15.50 -4.85 10.37
N ALA A 21 16.20 -4.75 11.50
CA ALA A 21 17.14 -5.78 11.95
C ALA A 21 16.43 -7.11 12.21
N THR A 22 15.26 -7.10 12.81
CA THR A 22 14.47 -8.32 13.09
C THR A 22 14.05 -9.00 11.79
N ILE A 23 13.50 -8.25 10.84
CA ILE A 23 13.09 -8.80 9.54
C ILE A 23 14.31 -9.32 8.78
N THR A 24 15.38 -8.54 8.72
CA THR A 24 16.64 -8.96 8.05
C THR A 24 17.20 -10.27 8.62
N LYS A 25 17.14 -10.43 9.94
CA LYS A 25 17.59 -11.66 10.61
C LYS A 25 16.81 -12.89 10.17
N HIS A 26 15.49 -12.76 9.94
CA HIS A 26 14.63 -13.89 9.62
C HIS A 26 14.46 -14.12 8.11
N GLU A 27 14.46 -13.05 7.31
CA GLU A 27 14.26 -13.09 5.85
C GLU A 27 15.58 -13.14 5.05
N GLY A 28 16.73 -12.91 5.72
CA GLY A 28 18.05 -12.86 5.07
C GLY A 28 18.31 -11.60 4.25
N LYS A 29 17.36 -10.68 4.19
CA LYS A 29 17.47 -9.39 3.47
C LYS A 29 16.68 -8.30 4.19
N ALA A 30 17.13 -7.05 4.04
CA ALA A 30 16.42 -5.91 4.58
C ALA A 30 15.10 -5.68 3.83
N PRO A 31 14.02 -5.27 4.53
CA PRO A 31 12.78 -4.88 3.89
C PRO A 31 12.97 -3.58 3.09
N THR A 32 12.30 -3.47 1.95
CA THR A 32 12.35 -2.28 1.09
C THR A 32 11.07 -1.46 1.14
N GLY A 33 9.99 -2.00 1.68
CA GLY A 33 8.71 -1.36 1.85
C GLY A 33 8.29 -1.28 3.30
N TRP A 34 7.52 -0.24 3.63
CA TRP A 34 7.00 0.00 4.97
C TRP A 34 5.51 0.23 4.96
N MET A 35 4.84 -0.26 5.98
CA MET A 35 3.47 0.10 6.33
C MET A 35 3.39 0.23 7.85
N SER A 36 3.04 1.43 8.31
CA SER A 36 2.91 1.69 9.74
C SER A 36 1.66 1.02 10.33
N PRO A 37 1.72 0.55 11.57
CA PRO A 37 0.52 0.12 12.27
C PRO A 37 -0.55 1.24 12.27
N TRP A 38 -1.77 0.91 11.83
CA TRP A 38 -2.87 1.86 11.71
C TRP A 38 -2.58 3.06 10.78
N LEU A 39 -1.61 2.94 9.87
CA LEU A 39 -1.13 4.03 9.00
C LEU A 39 -0.66 5.26 9.80
N SER A 40 -0.16 5.05 11.02
CA SER A 40 0.23 6.13 11.93
C SER A 40 1.60 6.69 11.58
N ASN A 41 1.64 7.98 11.26
CA ASN A 41 2.86 8.70 10.91
C ASN A 41 3.10 9.89 11.85
N SER A 42 4.35 10.33 11.94
CA SER A 42 4.74 11.65 12.41
C SER A 42 5.34 12.45 11.25
N GLU A 43 5.54 13.73 11.44
CA GLU A 43 6.15 14.62 10.44
C GLU A 43 7.50 14.13 9.92
N THR A 44 8.25 13.38 10.75
CA THR A 44 9.59 12.88 10.43
C THR A 44 9.60 11.44 9.90
N THR A 45 8.47 10.74 9.87
CA THR A 45 8.44 9.31 9.53
C THR A 45 9.02 9.03 8.14
N MET A 46 8.64 9.83 7.13
CA MET A 46 9.09 9.63 5.76
C MET A 46 10.60 9.85 5.60
N ASP A 47 11.14 10.86 6.30
CA ASP A 47 12.58 11.13 6.34
C ASP A 47 13.35 9.94 6.92
N LEU A 48 12.92 9.45 8.08
CA LEU A 48 13.58 8.35 8.79
C LEU A 48 13.50 7.04 8.01
N LEU A 49 12.39 6.76 7.33
CA LEU A 49 12.24 5.58 6.50
C LEU A 49 13.17 5.64 5.28
N GLN A 50 13.22 6.79 4.60
CA GLN A 50 14.11 6.98 3.45
C GLN A 50 15.58 6.86 3.87
N GLU A 51 15.98 7.47 4.99
CA GLU A 51 17.34 7.38 5.56
C GLU A 51 17.70 5.93 5.99
N ALA A 52 16.72 5.14 6.44
CA ALA A 52 16.87 3.73 6.76
C ALA A 52 16.90 2.80 5.55
N GLY A 53 16.79 3.34 4.31
CA GLY A 53 16.88 2.58 3.07
C GLY A 53 15.56 1.99 2.57
N TYR A 54 14.42 2.39 3.13
CA TYR A 54 13.12 2.04 2.58
C TYR A 54 12.87 2.81 1.29
N ARG A 55 12.33 2.11 0.29
CA ARG A 55 12.10 2.65 -1.06
C ARG A 55 10.67 3.12 -1.27
N TYR A 56 9.71 2.50 -0.56
CA TYR A 56 8.29 2.87 -0.65
C TYR A 56 7.56 2.70 0.69
N VAL A 57 6.47 3.44 0.82
CA VAL A 57 5.55 3.39 1.96
C VAL A 57 4.12 3.18 1.46
N MET A 58 3.26 2.61 2.33
CA MET A 58 1.85 2.34 2.04
C MET A 58 0.92 3.03 3.06
N ASP A 59 1.38 4.13 3.64
CA ASP A 59 0.70 4.79 4.76
C ASP A 59 -0.22 5.93 4.33
N TRP A 60 -0.11 6.37 3.08
CA TRP A 60 -0.84 7.54 2.57
C TRP A 60 -1.82 7.13 1.49
N THR A 61 -3.09 7.46 1.72
CA THR A 61 -4.18 7.20 0.77
C THR A 61 -4.41 8.44 -0.10
N MET A 62 -3.42 8.80 -0.92
CA MET A 62 -3.43 10.06 -1.66
C MET A 62 -4.05 9.95 -3.05
N ASP A 63 -3.74 8.88 -3.77
CA ASP A 63 -4.13 8.69 -5.16
C ASP A 63 -4.14 7.18 -5.50
N ASP A 64 -4.76 6.82 -6.60
CA ASP A 64 -4.70 5.48 -7.20
C ASP A 64 -3.45 5.28 -8.07
N GLN A 65 -2.56 6.27 -8.11
CA GLN A 65 -1.23 6.22 -8.72
C GLN A 65 -0.13 6.41 -7.68
N PRO A 66 1.03 5.77 -7.83
CA PRO A 66 2.19 6.05 -6.98
C PRO A 66 2.69 7.48 -7.16
N ILE A 67 3.10 8.11 -6.06
CA ILE A 67 3.58 9.50 -6.02
C ILE A 67 4.88 9.54 -5.23
N TRP A 68 5.88 10.28 -5.71
CA TRP A 68 7.08 10.55 -4.95
C TRP A 68 6.83 11.57 -3.84
N ILE A 69 7.11 11.20 -2.60
CA ILE A 69 7.14 12.12 -1.46
C ILE A 69 8.56 12.64 -1.30
N LYS A 70 8.71 13.96 -1.28
CA LYS A 70 9.99 14.60 -0.99
C LYS A 70 10.36 14.39 0.48
N THR A 71 11.61 14.03 0.73
CA THR A 71 12.16 13.83 2.07
C THR A 71 13.42 14.67 2.25
N ARG A 72 13.89 14.80 3.47
CA ARG A 72 15.13 15.52 3.80
C ARG A 72 16.35 14.97 3.06
N GLY A 73 16.44 13.65 2.88
CA GLY A 73 17.57 12.97 2.23
C GLY A 73 17.35 12.63 0.76
N GLY A 74 16.18 12.97 0.19
CA GLY A 74 15.84 12.61 -1.19
C GLY A 74 14.34 12.46 -1.43
N LYS A 75 13.90 11.26 -1.80
CA LYS A 75 12.47 10.95 -2.02
C LYS A 75 12.16 9.51 -1.64
N ILE A 76 10.91 9.25 -1.28
CA ILE A 76 10.37 7.91 -1.03
C ILE A 76 9.05 7.76 -1.79
N LEU A 77 8.76 6.58 -2.32
CA LEU A 77 7.55 6.37 -3.11
C LEU A 77 6.35 6.10 -2.19
N SER A 78 5.29 6.89 -2.32
CA SER A 78 3.99 6.55 -1.75
C SER A 78 3.28 5.61 -2.70
N MET A 79 2.98 4.41 -2.22
CA MET A 79 2.24 3.40 -2.96
C MET A 79 0.75 3.48 -2.58
N PRO A 80 -0.19 3.41 -3.52
CA PRO A 80 -1.61 3.38 -3.21
C PRO A 80 -1.96 2.29 -2.19
N TYR A 81 -2.76 2.65 -1.19
CA TYR A 81 -3.28 1.74 -0.19
C TYR A 81 -4.78 2.00 0.02
N PRO A 82 -5.63 0.95 0.04
CA PRO A 82 -7.06 1.14 0.03
C PRO A 82 -7.59 1.43 1.44
N VAL A 83 -8.49 2.38 1.55
CA VAL A 83 -9.31 2.57 2.77
C VAL A 83 -10.54 1.67 2.72
N GLU A 84 -11.30 1.73 1.64
CA GLU A 84 -12.57 1.03 1.47
C GLU A 84 -12.39 -0.41 1.02
N ALA A 85 -11.49 -0.68 0.06
CA ALA A 85 -11.16 -2.03 -0.41
C ALA A 85 -10.27 -2.79 0.61
N ASN A 86 -10.65 -2.67 1.88
CA ASN A 86 -10.03 -3.24 3.06
C ASN A 86 -11.10 -3.99 3.86
N ASP A 87 -10.94 -5.30 3.99
CA ASP A 87 -11.95 -6.16 4.62
C ASP A 87 -12.22 -5.83 6.09
N ASN A 88 -11.20 -5.36 6.81
CA ASN A 88 -11.38 -4.93 8.19
C ASN A 88 -12.25 -3.65 8.25
N ARG A 89 -12.00 -2.67 7.39
CA ARG A 89 -12.82 -1.47 7.30
C ARG A 89 -14.22 -1.79 6.79
N GLY A 90 -14.35 -2.46 5.66
CA GLY A 90 -15.64 -2.75 5.04
C GLY A 90 -16.50 -3.67 5.91
N ILE A 91 -16.01 -4.83 6.29
CA ILE A 91 -16.82 -5.86 6.96
C ILE A 91 -16.94 -5.60 8.47
N VAL A 92 -15.84 -5.21 9.15
CA VAL A 92 -15.84 -5.08 10.60
C VAL A 92 -16.35 -3.72 11.06
N TRP A 93 -15.90 -2.64 10.44
CA TRP A 93 -16.25 -1.28 10.84
C TRP A 93 -17.53 -0.78 10.16
N TYR A 94 -17.62 -0.84 8.82
CA TYR A 94 -18.79 -0.36 8.06
C TYR A 94 -19.94 -1.36 8.02
N ARG A 95 -19.71 -2.59 8.54
CA ARG A 95 -20.75 -3.64 8.64
C ARG A 95 -21.27 -4.14 7.30
N TYR A 96 -20.49 -4.03 6.24
CA TYR A 96 -20.85 -4.64 4.97
C TYR A 96 -20.99 -6.16 5.14
N THR A 97 -21.98 -6.72 4.50
CA THR A 97 -22.04 -8.17 4.29
C THR A 97 -20.87 -8.59 3.40
N SER A 98 -20.54 -9.87 3.42
CA SER A 98 -19.47 -10.38 2.56
C SER A 98 -19.79 -10.21 1.07
N SER A 99 -21.08 -10.21 0.71
CA SER A 99 -21.55 -9.99 -0.66
C SER A 99 -21.33 -8.54 -1.08
N GLU A 100 -21.80 -7.58 -0.29
CA GLU A 100 -21.64 -6.15 -0.55
C GLU A 100 -20.16 -5.76 -0.66
N PHE A 101 -19.30 -6.29 0.22
CA PHE A 101 -17.86 -6.08 0.11
C PHE A 101 -17.29 -6.62 -1.21
N THR A 102 -17.74 -7.78 -1.63
CA THR A 102 -17.32 -8.40 -2.89
C THR A 102 -17.82 -7.61 -4.11
N ASP A 103 -19.08 -7.16 -4.09
CA ASP A 103 -19.66 -6.34 -5.16
C ASP A 103 -18.88 -5.03 -5.30
N MET A 104 -18.59 -4.36 -4.17
CA MET A 104 -17.74 -3.16 -4.16
C MET A 104 -16.35 -3.41 -4.76
N LEU A 105 -15.69 -4.54 -4.46
CA LEU A 105 -14.39 -4.86 -5.05
C LEU A 105 -14.46 -5.05 -6.56
N ILE A 106 -15.53 -5.67 -7.05
CA ILE A 106 -15.78 -5.88 -8.48
C ILE A 106 -16.01 -4.55 -9.17
N ASP A 107 -16.93 -3.75 -8.66
CA ASP A 107 -17.30 -2.45 -9.24
C ASP A 107 -16.10 -1.50 -9.26
N ASN A 108 -15.31 -1.47 -8.16
CA ASN A 108 -14.09 -0.67 -8.09
C ASN A 108 -13.06 -1.10 -9.14
N PHE A 109 -12.84 -2.41 -9.28
CA PHE A 109 -11.91 -2.92 -10.28
C PHE A 109 -12.38 -2.61 -11.72
N ASP A 110 -13.66 -2.84 -12.02
CA ASP A 110 -14.22 -2.61 -13.35
C ASP A 110 -14.12 -1.13 -13.75
N GLU A 111 -14.51 -0.21 -12.83
CA GLU A 111 -14.39 1.24 -13.07
C GLU A 111 -12.93 1.67 -13.28
N MET A 112 -12.01 1.21 -12.43
CA MET A 112 -10.58 1.54 -12.59
C MET A 112 -10.02 1.02 -13.92
N LEU A 113 -10.43 -0.17 -14.34
CA LEU A 113 -10.03 -0.74 -15.63
C LEU A 113 -10.58 0.08 -16.81
N GLU A 114 -11.82 0.57 -16.72
CA GLU A 114 -12.42 1.45 -17.73
C GLU A 114 -11.73 2.82 -17.77
N GLN A 115 -11.43 3.42 -16.61
CA GLN A 115 -10.67 4.67 -16.53
C GLN A 115 -9.31 4.56 -17.20
N THR A 116 -8.55 3.48 -16.90
CA THR A 116 -7.26 3.22 -17.53
C THR A 116 -7.36 3.20 -19.06
N GLN A 117 -8.43 2.64 -19.61
CA GLN A 117 -8.63 2.60 -21.07
C GLN A 117 -9.03 3.94 -21.66
N ARG A 118 -9.87 4.69 -20.94
CA ARG A 118 -10.37 6.00 -21.36
C ARG A 118 -9.26 7.06 -21.32
N ASP A 119 -8.49 7.07 -20.24
CA ASP A 119 -7.56 8.15 -19.92
C ASP A 119 -6.11 7.81 -20.28
N GLY A 120 -5.82 6.53 -20.54
CA GLY A 120 -4.48 6.05 -20.92
C GLY A 120 -3.46 6.03 -19.76
N HIS A 121 -3.90 6.27 -18.52
CA HIS A 121 -3.05 6.26 -17.34
C HIS A 121 -3.21 4.94 -16.54
N PRO A 122 -2.10 4.27 -16.19
CA PRO A 122 -2.17 3.08 -15.37
C PRO A 122 -2.58 3.43 -13.94
N LEU A 123 -3.47 2.62 -13.35
CA LEU A 123 -3.93 2.73 -11.98
C LEU A 123 -3.52 1.50 -11.17
N VAL A 124 -3.33 1.67 -9.89
CA VAL A 124 -3.08 0.57 -8.94
C VAL A 124 -4.37 0.31 -8.18
N CYS A 125 -4.91 -0.90 -8.31
CA CYS A 125 -6.10 -1.35 -7.59
C CYS A 125 -5.69 -2.24 -6.41
N PRO A 126 -5.41 -1.68 -5.22
CA PRO A 126 -4.99 -2.44 -4.07
C PRO A 126 -6.20 -3.06 -3.35
N ILE A 127 -6.02 -4.29 -2.83
CA ILE A 127 -7.00 -4.96 -1.99
C ILE A 127 -6.30 -5.39 -0.70
N SER A 128 -6.76 -4.87 0.44
CA SER A 128 -6.20 -5.20 1.76
C SER A 128 -7.06 -6.26 2.46
N LEU A 129 -6.43 -7.36 2.81
CA LEU A 129 -7.10 -8.53 3.37
C LEU A 129 -6.46 -8.98 4.69
N HIS A 130 -7.31 -9.36 5.63
CA HIS A 130 -6.92 -9.92 6.92
C HIS A 130 -7.41 -11.37 7.02
N PRO A 131 -6.54 -12.37 7.19
CA PRO A 131 -6.93 -13.78 7.26
C PRO A 131 -7.99 -14.07 8.32
N PHE A 132 -7.95 -13.37 9.46
CA PHE A 132 -8.95 -13.52 10.53
C PHE A 132 -10.32 -12.91 10.20
N VAL A 133 -10.41 -12.04 9.18
CA VAL A 133 -11.67 -11.47 8.67
C VAL A 133 -12.20 -12.31 7.52
N VAL A 134 -11.50 -12.33 6.36
CA VAL A 134 -12.00 -13.01 5.15
C VAL A 134 -11.80 -14.53 5.15
N GLY A 135 -10.96 -15.07 6.02
CA GLY A 135 -10.66 -16.51 6.08
C GLY A 135 -11.81 -17.40 6.60
N ARG A 136 -12.97 -16.83 6.94
CA ARG A 136 -14.18 -17.60 7.31
C ARG A 136 -14.79 -18.26 6.06
N PRO A 137 -15.28 -19.51 6.14
CA PRO A 137 -15.77 -20.26 4.96
C PRO A 137 -16.77 -19.49 4.10
N TYR A 138 -17.73 -18.80 4.70
CA TYR A 138 -18.75 -18.03 3.99
C TYR A 138 -18.18 -16.73 3.36
N ARG A 139 -17.15 -16.13 3.98
CA ARG A 139 -16.49 -14.91 3.48
C ARG A 139 -15.50 -15.22 2.36
N ILE A 140 -14.70 -16.26 2.51
CA ILE A 140 -13.72 -16.64 1.49
C ILE A 140 -14.39 -17.10 0.19
N ARG A 141 -15.62 -17.65 0.26
CA ARG A 141 -16.41 -17.94 -0.92
C ARG A 141 -16.73 -16.68 -1.72
N GLN A 142 -17.06 -15.60 -1.03
CA GLN A 142 -17.35 -14.32 -1.67
C GLN A 142 -16.09 -13.65 -2.21
N LEU A 143 -15.00 -13.68 -1.46
CA LEU A 143 -13.71 -13.18 -1.94
C LEU A 143 -13.27 -13.89 -3.24
N ARG A 144 -13.43 -15.21 -3.33
CA ARG A 144 -13.14 -15.95 -4.57
C ARG A 144 -13.93 -15.42 -5.76
N ARG A 145 -15.18 -15.05 -5.58
CA ARG A 145 -16.00 -14.47 -6.65
C ARG A 145 -15.37 -13.19 -7.21
N ALA A 146 -14.88 -12.28 -6.35
CA ALA A 146 -14.19 -11.08 -6.80
C ALA A 146 -12.87 -11.42 -7.51
N LEU A 147 -12.05 -12.30 -6.94
CA LEU A 147 -10.77 -12.68 -7.53
C LEU A 147 -10.95 -13.42 -8.86
N GLU A 148 -11.93 -14.31 -8.98
CA GLU A 148 -12.28 -14.99 -10.24
C GLU A 148 -12.76 -14.00 -11.31
N HIS A 149 -13.48 -12.94 -10.90
CA HIS A 149 -13.87 -11.86 -11.81
C HIS A 149 -12.64 -11.11 -12.32
N ILE A 150 -11.77 -10.64 -11.44
CA ILE A 150 -10.53 -9.93 -11.79
C ILE A 150 -9.64 -10.78 -12.71
N LEU A 151 -9.51 -12.06 -12.43
CA LEU A 151 -8.70 -12.99 -13.23
C LEU A 151 -9.19 -13.20 -14.66
N LYS A 152 -10.42 -12.86 -15.01
CA LYS A 152 -10.89 -12.85 -16.42
C LYS A 152 -10.10 -11.85 -17.27
N TYR A 153 -9.52 -10.84 -16.64
CA TYR A 153 -8.79 -9.75 -17.28
C TYR A 153 -7.25 -9.88 -17.12
N LYS A 154 -6.75 -11.07 -16.74
CA LYS A 154 -5.33 -11.33 -16.46
C LYS A 154 -4.36 -10.88 -17.57
N ASP A 155 -4.80 -10.91 -18.83
CA ASP A 155 -4.00 -10.52 -20.00
C ASP A 155 -3.98 -8.99 -20.22
N ARG A 156 -4.74 -8.23 -19.42
CA ARG A 156 -4.90 -6.77 -19.50
C ARG A 156 -4.42 -6.06 -18.24
N ILE A 157 -4.07 -6.81 -17.20
CA ILE A 157 -3.65 -6.30 -15.91
C ILE A 157 -2.31 -6.92 -15.50
N TRP A 158 -1.58 -6.22 -14.69
CA TRP A 158 -0.37 -6.72 -14.06
C TRP A 158 -0.68 -7.13 -12.62
N LEU A 159 -0.87 -8.43 -12.38
CA LEU A 159 -0.98 -8.97 -11.02
C LEU A 159 0.39 -8.99 -10.38
N THR A 160 0.61 -8.11 -9.41
CA THR A 160 1.93 -7.82 -8.89
C THR A 160 1.92 -7.44 -7.42
N ARG A 161 3.07 -7.10 -6.88
CA ARG A 161 3.29 -6.67 -5.51
C ARG A 161 3.83 -5.24 -5.48
N PRO A 162 3.63 -4.49 -4.38
CA PRO A 162 4.13 -3.11 -4.25
C PRO A 162 5.63 -2.96 -4.54
N GLY A 163 6.44 -3.93 -4.12
CA GLY A 163 7.89 -3.92 -4.39
C GLY A 163 8.24 -3.99 -5.87
N ASP A 164 7.48 -4.76 -6.65
CA ASP A 164 7.70 -4.90 -8.09
C ASP A 164 7.26 -3.63 -8.82
N ILE A 165 6.17 -2.99 -8.37
CA ILE A 165 5.73 -1.68 -8.87
C ILE A 165 6.80 -0.62 -8.57
N CYS A 166 7.32 -0.59 -7.33
CA CYS A 166 8.38 0.33 -6.95
C CYS A 166 9.61 0.17 -7.86
N GLN A 167 10.05 -1.05 -8.09
CA GLN A 167 11.18 -1.34 -8.98
C GLN A 167 10.91 -0.89 -10.42
N HIS A 168 9.69 -1.08 -10.92
CA HIS A 168 9.28 -0.61 -12.25
C HIS A 168 9.38 0.92 -12.34
N ILE A 169 8.81 1.62 -11.36
CA ILE A 169 8.79 3.09 -11.31
C ILE A 169 10.20 3.68 -11.26
N GLU A 170 11.11 3.08 -10.51
CA GLU A 170 12.50 3.54 -10.44
C GLU A 170 13.25 3.43 -11.76
N ASN A 171 12.79 2.58 -12.67
CA ASN A 171 13.35 2.43 -14.01
C ASN A 171 12.69 3.34 -15.07
N LEU A 172 11.65 4.09 -14.71
CA LEU A 172 11.01 5.04 -15.61
C LEU A 172 11.85 6.32 -15.74
N PRO A 173 11.71 7.04 -16.87
CA PRO A 173 12.35 8.35 -17.03
C PRO A 173 11.97 9.30 -15.88
N GLU A 174 12.92 10.14 -15.49
CA GLU A 174 12.68 11.16 -14.47
C GLU A 174 11.51 12.08 -14.89
N GLY A 175 10.64 12.43 -13.93
CA GLY A 175 9.45 13.24 -14.17
C GLY A 175 8.22 12.47 -14.66
N THR A 176 8.34 11.15 -14.94
CA THR A 176 7.16 10.33 -15.32
C THR A 176 6.16 10.22 -14.18
N VAL A 177 6.64 10.06 -12.95
CA VAL A 177 5.80 9.98 -11.75
C VAL A 177 5.88 11.30 -11.00
N PRO A 178 4.72 11.90 -10.61
CA PRO A 178 4.70 13.18 -9.93
C PRO A 178 5.45 13.15 -8.59
N THR A 179 5.91 14.32 -8.17
CA THR A 179 6.55 14.55 -6.87
C THR A 179 5.77 15.62 -6.12
N SER A 180 5.40 15.34 -4.86
CA SER A 180 4.77 16.32 -3.96
C SER A 180 5.75 17.33 -3.43
#